data_a51c51d00d72d7e6b500f060723a4b94
#
_entry.id   a51c51d00d72d7e6b500f060723a4b94
#
_cell.length_a   1.000
_cell.length_b   1.000
_cell.length_c   1.000
_cell.angle_alpha   90.00
_cell.angle_beta   90.00
_cell.angle_gamma   90.00
#
_symmetry.space_group_name_H-M   'P 1'
#
loop_
_entity.id
_entity.type
_entity.pdbx_description
1 polymer ?
#
loop_
_entity_poly.entity_id
_entity_poly.type
_entity_poly.pdbx_seq_one_letter_code
_entity_poly.pdbx_strand_id
1 'polypeptide(L)'
;MAGIQFPANEKGDRSTTSFNKEVFSAMANSLGAKDLEDKIKSEKDWRHKYSVHLDQVVERTLKLQDASALSAVLTKGLEKARSMDFESGSVAPGALSQAMTASAAKFTTSKVAGSGSVVTDLVVPYNGHQLKGSELEGQCDQWSSYGTMEADCATAIKNGAKKLGEMKGRTFLVLGAGSELGPVRPLLEAGATVAAVATRRPKRWAELIALARKSAGTLLLPVSPQSGEVKNDEDLAAVAGADLLTETPQILEWLLRCGREATGKVTMGTYLYADGEANVRLTAASDFIVEALKSLGKDKVSFAYLSSCSTSTAIPAEAIQAQEANFNTAGRWATMFGERQNCKKLDDGTFFLSGFEVLQGPNYALAQMMRQWRAALLHMEGFTVSAPMAPICRTESVVHNATMAVLLEGIAHFPPQESYDAETGRMAMLAILISDLTEPSPKLASPLHVVTRKAFHSGIWRTPFVMASLGKTTWFLGKVAPKRAA
;
A
#
# COMPACT_ATOMS: atom_id res chain seq x y z
N MET A 1 7.07 17.34 -19.74
CA MET A 1 5.82 16.61 -19.43
C MET A 1 5.11 17.38 -18.33
N ALA A 2 3.83 17.67 -18.48
CA ALA A 2 3.07 18.35 -17.44
C ALA A 2 2.91 17.47 -16.18
N GLY A 3 2.69 18.11 -15.02
CA GLY A 3 2.44 17.43 -13.75
C GLY A 3 3.68 17.32 -12.85
N ILE A 4 3.62 16.37 -11.92
CA ILE A 4 4.69 16.14 -10.94
C ILE A 4 5.93 15.57 -11.62
N GLN A 5 7.08 16.18 -11.37
CA GLN A 5 8.38 15.80 -11.93
C GLN A 5 9.42 15.69 -10.82
N PHE A 6 10.43 14.84 -11.03
CA PHE A 6 11.62 14.86 -10.19
C PHE A 6 12.36 16.19 -10.36
N PRO A 7 13.05 16.68 -9.32
CA PRO A 7 13.82 17.91 -9.42
C PRO A 7 14.87 17.82 -10.54
N ALA A 8 15.02 18.88 -11.30
CA ALA A 8 16.09 18.98 -12.28
C ALA A 8 17.42 19.34 -11.59
N ASN A 9 18.52 18.76 -12.08
CA ASN A 9 19.86 19.19 -11.70
C ASN A 9 20.23 20.51 -12.42
N GLU A 10 21.41 21.04 -12.14
CA GLU A 10 21.91 22.29 -12.74
C GLU A 10 21.98 22.25 -14.29
N LYS A 11 22.02 21.05 -14.88
CA LYS A 11 22.03 20.84 -16.33
C LYS A 11 20.63 20.62 -16.91
N GLY A 12 19.60 20.60 -16.08
CA GLY A 12 18.22 20.34 -16.46
C GLY A 12 17.85 18.84 -16.51
N ASP A 13 18.76 17.92 -16.17
CA ASP A 13 18.47 16.48 -16.17
C ASP A 13 17.69 16.08 -14.93
N ARG A 14 16.71 15.17 -15.10
CA ARG A 14 15.88 14.62 -14.03
C ARG A 14 16.22 13.15 -13.82
N SER A 15 16.76 12.80 -12.65
CA SER A 15 17.26 11.46 -12.34
C SER A 15 16.55 10.85 -11.15
N THR A 16 15.85 9.74 -11.37
CA THR A 16 15.23 8.95 -10.29
C THR A 16 16.27 8.33 -9.37
N THR A 17 17.43 7.93 -9.91
CA THR A 17 18.55 7.37 -9.13
C THR A 17 19.11 8.42 -8.17
N SER A 18 19.40 9.64 -8.66
CA SER A 18 19.90 10.72 -7.80
C SER A 18 18.89 11.07 -6.72
N PHE A 19 17.63 11.21 -7.10
CA PHE A 19 16.54 11.50 -6.17
C PHE A 19 16.40 10.44 -5.07
N ASN A 20 16.39 9.16 -5.43
CA ASN A 20 16.36 8.06 -4.46
C ASN A 20 17.52 8.15 -3.47
N LYS A 21 18.76 8.33 -3.98
CA LYS A 21 19.96 8.46 -3.16
C LYS A 21 19.88 9.67 -2.23
N GLU A 22 19.36 10.80 -2.69
CA GLU A 22 19.18 12.01 -1.89
C GLU A 22 18.19 11.81 -0.74
N VAL A 23 17.06 11.11 -0.97
CA VAL A 23 16.08 10.80 0.08
C VAL A 23 16.72 9.96 1.18
N PHE A 24 17.37 8.85 0.82
CA PHE A 24 17.97 7.95 1.81
C PHE A 24 19.25 8.54 2.44
N SER A 25 20.00 9.37 1.74
CA SER A 25 21.12 10.15 2.32
C SER A 25 20.63 11.15 3.36
N ALA A 26 19.49 11.82 3.12
CA ALA A 26 18.90 12.74 4.09
C ALA A 26 18.45 12.01 5.37
N MET A 27 17.90 10.79 5.24
CA MET A 27 17.57 9.96 6.38
C MET A 27 18.82 9.48 7.12
N ALA A 28 19.84 9.00 6.41
CA ALA A 28 21.11 8.58 7.01
C ALA A 28 21.78 9.74 7.78
N ASN A 29 21.73 10.94 7.24
CA ASN A 29 22.20 12.16 7.92
C ASN A 29 21.40 12.44 9.20
N SER A 30 20.05 12.36 9.13
CA SER A 30 19.18 12.55 10.29
C SER A 30 19.37 11.48 11.38
N LEU A 31 19.82 10.28 11.00
CA LEU A 31 20.25 9.21 11.92
C LEU A 31 21.65 9.43 12.52
N GLY A 32 22.36 10.50 12.17
CA GLY A 32 23.77 10.72 12.53
C GLY A 32 24.74 9.71 11.88
N ALA A 33 24.31 9.01 10.84
CA ALA A 33 25.03 7.91 10.20
C ALA A 33 25.83 8.39 8.98
N LYS A 34 26.87 9.18 9.21
CA LYS A 34 27.69 9.79 8.15
C LYS A 34 28.33 8.75 7.23
N ASP A 35 28.78 7.63 7.80
CA ASP A 35 29.36 6.51 7.05
C ASP A 35 28.36 5.93 6.02
N LEU A 36 27.08 5.84 6.40
CA LEU A 36 26.03 5.34 5.54
C LEU A 36 25.62 6.39 4.49
N GLU A 37 25.55 7.66 4.88
CA GLU A 37 25.28 8.75 3.94
C GLU A 37 26.32 8.76 2.80
N ASP A 38 27.61 8.64 3.14
CA ASP A 38 28.69 8.67 2.16
C ASP A 38 28.66 7.43 1.25
N LYS A 39 28.37 6.24 1.79
CA LYS A 39 28.16 5.01 1.00
C LYS A 39 27.01 5.15 0.01
N ILE A 40 25.86 5.69 0.45
CA ILE A 40 24.68 5.91 -0.43
C ILE A 40 25.06 6.87 -1.54
N LYS A 41 25.70 8.01 -1.22
CA LYS A 41 26.10 9.01 -2.21
C LYS A 41 27.09 8.47 -3.25
N SER A 42 28.05 7.66 -2.82
CA SER A 42 29.10 7.12 -3.69
C SER A 42 28.70 5.85 -4.47
N GLU A 43 27.58 5.18 -4.14
CA GLU A 43 27.15 3.96 -4.84
C GLU A 43 26.91 4.21 -6.33
N LYS A 44 27.66 3.51 -7.19
CA LYS A 44 27.58 3.66 -8.65
C LYS A 44 26.54 2.74 -9.27
N ASP A 45 26.29 1.59 -8.66
CA ASP A 45 25.34 0.57 -9.13
C ASP A 45 24.08 0.56 -8.27
N TRP A 46 23.42 1.72 -8.15
CA TRP A 46 22.24 1.89 -7.31
C TRP A 46 21.13 0.89 -7.64
N ARG A 47 20.91 0.62 -8.94
CA ARG A 47 19.81 -0.26 -9.39
C ARG A 47 19.90 -1.67 -8.81
N HIS A 48 21.10 -2.21 -8.60
CA HIS A 48 21.28 -3.57 -8.10
C HIS A 48 21.70 -3.63 -6.62
N LYS A 49 22.16 -2.53 -6.04
CA LYS A 49 22.67 -2.48 -4.66
C LYS A 49 21.85 -1.63 -3.70
N TYR A 50 20.78 -1.00 -4.17
CA TYR A 50 19.95 -0.14 -3.30
C TYR A 50 19.47 -0.87 -2.05
N SER A 51 19.07 -2.15 -2.16
CA SER A 51 18.52 -2.94 -1.05
C SER A 51 19.49 -3.01 0.14
N VAL A 52 20.80 -3.20 -0.12
CA VAL A 52 21.82 -3.25 0.93
C VAL A 52 21.93 -1.93 1.71
N HIS A 53 21.77 -0.80 1.04
CA HIS A 53 21.78 0.51 1.69
C HIS A 53 20.48 0.79 2.43
N LEU A 54 19.34 0.43 1.83
CA LEU A 54 18.03 0.61 2.45
C LEU A 54 17.89 -0.24 3.71
N ASP A 55 18.37 -1.48 3.68
CA ASP A 55 18.42 -2.36 4.86
C ASP A 55 19.11 -1.68 6.04
N GLN A 56 20.26 -1.03 5.80
CA GLN A 56 20.97 -0.32 6.85
C GLN A 56 20.20 0.90 7.37
N VAL A 57 19.50 1.64 6.48
CA VAL A 57 18.64 2.75 6.90
C VAL A 57 17.49 2.24 7.76
N VAL A 58 16.79 1.18 7.32
CA VAL A 58 15.67 0.59 8.06
C VAL A 58 16.13 0.01 9.38
N GLU A 59 17.21 -0.79 9.42
CA GLU A 59 17.75 -1.38 10.65
C GLU A 59 18.07 -0.30 11.69
N ARG A 60 18.76 0.79 11.28
CA ARG A 60 19.10 1.89 12.19
C ARG A 60 17.85 2.67 12.65
N THR A 61 16.86 2.82 11.77
CA THR A 61 15.58 3.48 12.13
C THR A 61 14.79 2.64 13.13
N LEU A 62 14.76 1.31 12.98
CA LEU A 62 14.10 0.39 13.92
C LEU A 62 14.75 0.38 15.32
N LYS A 63 16.03 0.73 15.43
CA LYS A 63 16.75 0.82 16.72
C LYS A 63 16.50 2.12 17.49
N LEU A 64 15.79 3.09 16.90
CA LEU A 64 15.45 4.33 17.60
C LEU A 64 14.37 4.08 18.65
N GLN A 65 14.73 4.29 19.93
CA GLN A 65 13.81 4.18 21.05
C GLN A 65 13.09 5.51 21.34
N ASP A 66 13.73 6.63 21.01
CA ASP A 66 13.16 7.96 21.18
C ASP A 66 12.17 8.30 20.08
N ALA A 67 10.91 8.55 20.46
CA ALA A 67 9.85 8.85 19.53
C ALA A 67 10.08 10.16 18.75
N SER A 68 10.73 11.15 19.35
CA SER A 68 11.03 12.43 18.70
C SER A 68 12.11 12.24 17.63
N ALA A 69 13.17 11.49 17.94
CA ALA A 69 14.22 11.14 16.97
C ALA A 69 13.65 10.33 15.82
N LEU A 70 12.79 9.34 16.10
CA LEU A 70 12.11 8.57 15.07
C LEU A 70 11.26 9.48 14.18
N SER A 71 10.43 10.33 14.76
CA SER A 71 9.61 11.29 14.02
C SER A 71 10.46 12.19 13.12
N ALA A 72 11.58 12.71 13.64
CA ALA A 72 12.49 13.57 12.86
C ALA A 72 13.07 12.86 11.63
N VAL A 73 13.51 11.61 11.78
CA VAL A 73 14.05 10.80 10.67
C VAL A 73 12.98 10.53 9.60
N LEU A 74 11.78 10.10 10.00
CA LEU A 74 10.69 9.80 9.07
C LEU A 74 10.19 11.07 8.36
N THR A 75 10.06 12.17 9.10
CA THR A 75 9.68 13.47 8.54
C THR A 75 10.72 13.94 7.52
N LYS A 76 12.03 13.80 7.83
CA LYS A 76 13.10 14.17 6.92
C LYS A 76 13.07 13.38 5.61
N GLY A 77 12.81 12.06 5.69
CA GLY A 77 12.61 11.21 4.51
C GLY A 77 11.45 11.71 3.65
N LEU A 78 10.29 11.97 4.24
CA LEU A 78 9.10 12.46 3.52
C LEU A 78 9.28 13.87 2.95
N GLU A 79 9.87 14.81 3.70
CA GLU A 79 10.16 16.15 3.21
C GLU A 79 11.02 16.10 1.94
N LYS A 80 12.08 15.29 1.97
CA LYS A 80 12.94 15.13 0.80
C LYS A 80 12.20 14.41 -0.34
N ALA A 81 11.43 13.38 -0.07
CA ALA A 81 10.65 12.65 -1.07
C ALA A 81 9.52 13.49 -1.71
N ARG A 82 9.05 14.54 -1.03
CA ARG A 82 8.08 15.51 -1.56
C ARG A 82 8.72 16.71 -2.26
N SER A 83 10.04 16.85 -2.24
CA SER A 83 10.75 17.96 -2.89
C SER A 83 10.78 17.79 -4.42
N MET A 84 9.60 17.64 -5.02
CA MET A 84 9.40 17.50 -6.46
C MET A 84 8.94 18.81 -7.09
N ASP A 85 9.16 18.93 -8.39
CA ASP A 85 8.64 20.02 -9.21
C ASP A 85 7.20 19.72 -9.65
N PHE A 86 6.45 20.77 -9.98
CA PHE A 86 5.13 20.67 -10.59
C PHE A 86 5.06 21.59 -11.81
N GLU A 87 4.73 20.99 -12.96
CA GLU A 87 4.53 21.70 -14.22
C GLU A 87 3.05 21.62 -14.61
N SER A 88 2.36 22.75 -14.56
CA SER A 88 1.01 22.89 -15.12
C SER A 88 1.09 23.71 -16.42
N GLY A 89 0.37 23.31 -17.44
CA GLY A 89 0.41 23.95 -18.76
C GLY A 89 0.13 25.46 -18.79
N SER A 90 -0.34 26.04 -17.67
CA SER A 90 -0.63 27.47 -17.51
C SER A 90 0.17 28.16 -16.40
N VAL A 91 1.01 27.43 -15.68
CA VAL A 91 1.79 27.96 -14.56
C VAL A 91 3.26 27.63 -14.79
N ALA A 92 4.16 28.58 -14.54
CA ALA A 92 5.58 28.35 -14.62
C ALA A 92 6.00 27.17 -13.72
N PRO A 93 6.98 26.34 -14.12
CA PRO A 93 7.47 25.25 -13.30
C PRO A 93 7.88 25.76 -11.92
N GLY A 94 7.39 25.09 -10.86
CA GLY A 94 7.67 25.46 -9.49
C GLY A 94 7.65 24.24 -8.59
N ALA A 95 7.92 24.43 -7.29
CA ALA A 95 7.88 23.34 -6.33
C ALA A 95 6.45 22.79 -6.19
N LEU A 96 6.31 21.48 -6.13
CA LEU A 96 5.02 20.82 -5.89
C LEU A 96 4.31 21.39 -4.64
N SER A 97 5.05 21.66 -3.56
CA SER A 97 4.52 22.27 -2.35
C SER A 97 3.85 23.63 -2.58
N GLN A 98 4.36 24.44 -3.49
CA GLN A 98 3.74 25.73 -3.86
C GLN A 98 2.47 25.50 -4.68
N ALA A 99 2.48 24.55 -5.61
CA ALA A 99 1.30 24.20 -6.39
C ALA A 99 0.15 23.72 -5.50
N MET A 100 0.43 23.00 -4.41
CA MET A 100 -0.57 22.50 -3.47
C MET A 100 -1.25 23.60 -2.65
N THR A 101 -0.67 24.79 -2.56
CA THR A 101 -1.26 25.95 -1.87
C THR A 101 -1.91 26.96 -2.81
N ALA A 102 -1.69 26.81 -4.11
CA ALA A 102 -2.27 27.69 -5.12
C ALA A 102 -3.78 27.43 -5.29
N SER A 103 -4.51 28.49 -5.65
CA SER A 103 -5.94 28.34 -6.02
C SER A 103 -6.05 27.52 -7.30
N ALA A 104 -6.72 26.38 -7.24
CA ALA A 104 -6.93 25.49 -8.36
C ALA A 104 -8.38 25.57 -8.89
N ALA A 105 -8.56 25.25 -10.18
CA ALA A 105 -9.90 25.09 -10.75
C ALA A 105 -10.63 23.96 -9.99
N LYS A 106 -11.88 24.20 -9.62
CA LYS A 106 -12.64 23.27 -8.75
C LYS A 106 -13.35 22.23 -9.59
N PHE A 107 -13.13 20.95 -9.29
CA PHE A 107 -13.99 19.90 -9.80
C PHE A 107 -15.42 20.07 -9.28
N THR A 108 -16.40 19.80 -10.14
CA THR A 108 -17.78 19.53 -9.71
C THR A 108 -17.88 18.09 -9.21
N THR A 109 -18.87 17.82 -8.35
CA THR A 109 -19.11 16.46 -7.84
C THR A 109 -20.36 15.90 -8.49
N SER A 110 -20.22 14.85 -9.29
CA SER A 110 -21.36 14.04 -9.70
C SER A 110 -21.59 12.93 -8.68
N LYS A 111 -22.88 12.65 -8.43
CA LYS A 111 -23.34 11.69 -7.44
C LYS A 111 -24.13 10.57 -8.11
N VAL A 112 -23.69 9.34 -7.93
CA VAL A 112 -24.42 8.14 -8.36
C VAL A 112 -24.90 7.40 -7.12
N ALA A 113 -26.18 7.52 -6.82
CA ALA A 113 -26.80 6.77 -5.72
C ALA A 113 -27.18 5.38 -6.18
N GLY A 114 -26.91 4.39 -5.34
CA GLY A 114 -27.33 3.01 -5.55
C GLY A 114 -28.78 2.76 -5.10
N SER A 115 -29.36 1.70 -5.62
CA SER A 115 -30.72 1.22 -5.30
C SER A 115 -30.75 -0.21 -4.74
N GLY A 116 -29.57 -0.82 -4.54
CA GLY A 116 -29.44 -2.18 -4.03
C GLY A 116 -29.64 -2.30 -2.52
N SER A 117 -29.64 -3.52 -2.02
CA SER A 117 -29.68 -3.82 -0.58
C SER A 117 -28.28 -3.80 0.03
N VAL A 118 -28.20 -3.44 1.31
CA VAL A 118 -26.93 -3.42 2.05
C VAL A 118 -26.45 -4.85 2.26
N VAL A 119 -25.19 -5.10 1.87
CA VAL A 119 -24.47 -6.35 2.17
C VAL A 119 -23.80 -6.20 3.54
N THR A 120 -24.11 -7.12 4.45
CA THR A 120 -23.60 -7.13 5.83
C THR A 120 -22.55 -8.20 6.08
N ASP A 121 -22.55 -9.27 5.28
CA ASP A 121 -21.66 -10.41 5.43
C ASP A 121 -20.49 -10.29 4.46
N LEU A 122 -19.29 -10.29 5.01
CA LEU A 122 -18.08 -10.33 4.18
C LEU A 122 -17.82 -11.76 3.72
N VAL A 123 -17.63 -11.92 2.42
CA VAL A 123 -17.28 -13.19 1.78
C VAL A 123 -15.87 -13.08 1.22
N VAL A 124 -15.02 -14.06 1.54
CA VAL A 124 -13.65 -14.15 1.01
C VAL A 124 -13.59 -15.33 0.03
N PRO A 125 -13.45 -15.08 -1.28
CA PRO A 125 -13.25 -16.17 -2.23
C PRO A 125 -11.84 -16.76 -2.06
N TYR A 126 -11.77 -18.09 -2.03
CA TYR A 126 -10.50 -18.81 -1.94
C TYR A 126 -10.65 -20.21 -2.54
N ASN A 127 -9.77 -20.56 -3.49
CA ASN A 127 -9.73 -21.88 -4.14
C ASN A 127 -11.11 -22.38 -4.64
N GLY A 128 -11.87 -21.49 -5.27
CA GLY A 128 -13.21 -21.80 -5.80
C GLY A 128 -14.33 -21.80 -4.75
N HIS A 129 -14.03 -21.63 -3.46
CA HIS A 129 -15.00 -21.51 -2.38
C HIS A 129 -15.32 -20.06 -2.06
N GLN A 130 -16.50 -19.82 -1.50
CA GLN A 130 -16.96 -18.50 -1.03
C GLN A 130 -17.04 -18.54 0.49
N LEU A 131 -15.90 -18.27 1.15
CA LEU A 131 -15.76 -18.43 2.60
C LEU A 131 -16.47 -17.32 3.37
N LYS A 132 -17.32 -17.70 4.32
CA LYS A 132 -18.03 -16.80 5.24
C LYS A 132 -18.27 -17.45 6.59
N GLY A 133 -18.54 -16.64 7.62
CA GLY A 133 -18.83 -17.14 8.97
C GLY A 133 -17.77 -18.13 9.46
N SER A 134 -18.19 -19.29 9.95
CA SER A 134 -17.31 -20.33 10.50
C SER A 134 -16.33 -20.93 9.48
N GLU A 135 -16.67 -20.98 8.19
CA GLU A 135 -15.75 -21.45 7.15
C GLU A 135 -14.58 -20.49 6.99
N LEU A 136 -14.86 -19.18 6.96
CA LEU A 136 -13.80 -18.16 6.93
C LEU A 136 -12.95 -18.19 8.20
N GLU A 137 -13.58 -18.35 9.37
CA GLU A 137 -12.86 -18.45 10.64
C GLU A 137 -11.89 -19.64 10.65
N GLY A 138 -12.37 -20.81 10.22
CA GLY A 138 -11.52 -22.01 10.08
C GLY A 138 -10.38 -21.83 9.09
N GLN A 139 -10.63 -21.17 7.95
CA GLN A 139 -9.59 -20.88 6.98
C GLN A 139 -8.54 -19.88 7.51
N CYS A 140 -8.95 -18.86 8.26
CA CYS A 140 -8.00 -17.94 8.92
C CYS A 140 -7.09 -18.69 9.90
N ASP A 141 -7.62 -19.66 10.66
CA ASP A 141 -6.81 -20.51 11.54
C ASP A 141 -5.83 -21.39 10.75
N GLN A 142 -6.25 -21.93 9.61
CA GLN A 142 -5.39 -22.68 8.71
C GLN A 142 -4.26 -21.81 8.14
N TRP A 143 -4.55 -20.62 7.62
CA TRP A 143 -3.55 -19.70 7.09
C TRP A 143 -2.54 -19.28 8.17
N SER A 144 -3.02 -19.00 9.39
CA SER A 144 -2.13 -18.64 10.51
C SER A 144 -1.28 -19.82 10.95
N SER A 145 -1.82 -21.03 11.08
CA SER A 145 -1.08 -22.23 11.48
C SER A 145 -0.10 -22.70 10.39
N TYR A 146 -0.47 -22.54 9.13
CA TYR A 146 0.44 -22.80 8.00
C TYR A 146 1.57 -21.75 7.93
N GLY A 147 1.31 -20.52 8.41
CA GLY A 147 2.31 -19.46 8.54
C GLY A 147 2.33 -18.46 7.39
N THR A 148 1.23 -18.29 6.66
CA THR A 148 1.09 -17.25 5.62
C THR A 148 0.69 -15.90 6.18
N MET A 149 0.10 -15.89 7.38
CA MET A 149 -0.25 -14.68 8.13
C MET A 149 0.03 -14.84 9.62
N GLU A 150 0.08 -13.73 10.35
CA GLU A 150 0.23 -13.73 11.78
C GLU A 150 -1.12 -13.93 12.52
N ALA A 151 -1.09 -14.40 13.77
CA ALA A 151 -2.28 -14.73 14.54
C ALA A 151 -3.21 -13.52 14.76
N ASP A 152 -2.63 -12.33 14.94
CA ASP A 152 -3.40 -11.09 15.07
C ASP A 152 -4.07 -10.68 13.75
N CYS A 153 -3.48 -11.04 12.61
CA CYS A 153 -4.08 -10.89 11.29
C CYS A 153 -5.34 -11.78 11.14
N ALA A 154 -5.20 -13.08 11.47
CA ALA A 154 -6.33 -14.01 11.47
C ALA A 154 -7.49 -13.51 12.36
N THR A 155 -7.17 -13.03 13.57
CA THR A 155 -8.14 -12.43 14.49
C THR A 155 -8.81 -11.19 13.88
N ALA A 156 -8.04 -10.31 13.24
CA ALA A 156 -8.56 -9.10 12.61
C ALA A 156 -9.52 -9.42 11.44
N ILE A 157 -9.19 -10.41 10.62
CA ILE A 157 -10.06 -10.84 9.52
C ILE A 157 -11.39 -11.38 10.08
N LYS A 158 -11.34 -12.26 11.09
CA LYS A 158 -12.54 -12.82 11.74
C LYS A 158 -13.44 -11.73 12.34
N ASN A 159 -12.84 -10.74 13.01
CA ASN A 159 -13.57 -9.65 13.65
C ASN A 159 -14.15 -8.67 12.63
N GLY A 160 -13.34 -8.25 11.65
CA GLY A 160 -13.77 -7.30 10.63
C GLY A 160 -14.84 -7.87 9.70
N ALA A 161 -14.76 -9.16 9.38
CA ALA A 161 -15.75 -9.82 8.52
C ALA A 161 -17.18 -9.74 9.09
N LYS A 162 -17.33 -9.75 10.40
CA LYS A 162 -18.64 -9.65 11.10
C LYS A 162 -19.18 -8.21 11.14
N LYS A 163 -18.39 -7.22 10.74
CA LYS A 163 -18.70 -5.78 10.90
C LYS A 163 -18.80 -5.03 9.57
N LEU A 164 -18.91 -5.74 8.43
CA LEU A 164 -19.03 -5.07 7.12
C LEU A 164 -20.18 -4.07 7.09
N GLY A 165 -21.31 -4.41 7.69
CA GLY A 165 -22.50 -3.54 7.78
C GLY A 165 -22.26 -2.21 8.52
N GLU A 166 -21.21 -2.11 9.38
CA GLU A 166 -20.84 -0.86 10.06
C GLU A 166 -20.19 0.17 9.10
N MET A 167 -19.91 -0.23 7.87
CA MET A 167 -19.39 0.69 6.84
C MET A 167 -20.51 1.55 6.24
N LYS A 168 -21.78 1.19 6.44
CA LYS A 168 -22.93 1.98 6.02
C LYS A 168 -22.86 3.40 6.59
N GLY A 169 -23.01 4.41 5.74
CA GLY A 169 -22.97 5.83 6.11
C GLY A 169 -21.57 6.41 6.38
N ARG A 170 -20.51 5.58 6.35
CA ARG A 170 -19.13 6.10 6.35
C ARG A 170 -18.76 6.63 4.96
N THR A 171 -17.86 7.58 4.91
CA THR A 171 -17.33 8.13 3.66
C THR A 171 -15.89 7.68 3.46
N PHE A 172 -15.61 7.09 2.31
CA PHE A 172 -14.26 6.69 1.89
C PHE A 172 -13.78 7.59 0.76
N LEU A 173 -12.64 8.27 0.98
CA LEU A 173 -11.92 9.03 -0.04
C LEU A 173 -10.86 8.10 -0.61
N VAL A 174 -10.96 7.72 -1.89
CA VAL A 174 -10.15 6.64 -2.45
C VAL A 174 -9.29 7.15 -3.59
N LEU A 175 -7.97 7.15 -3.40
CA LEU A 175 -7.00 7.29 -4.48
C LEU A 175 -6.67 5.91 -5.07
N GLY A 176 -6.78 5.79 -6.39
CA GLY A 176 -6.62 4.50 -7.08
C GLY A 176 -7.89 3.66 -7.04
N ALA A 177 -9.06 4.28 -7.30
CA ALA A 177 -10.36 3.59 -7.26
C ALA A 177 -10.50 2.43 -8.26
N GLY A 178 -9.64 2.36 -9.27
CA GLY A 178 -9.57 1.23 -10.21
C GLY A 178 -8.60 0.12 -9.80
N SER A 179 -7.99 0.18 -8.61
CA SER A 179 -7.07 -0.86 -8.12
C SER A 179 -7.81 -2.17 -7.82
N GLU A 180 -7.25 -3.30 -8.23
CA GLU A 180 -7.83 -4.62 -7.96
C GLU A 180 -7.86 -4.97 -6.47
N LEU A 181 -6.89 -4.45 -5.69
CA LEU A 181 -6.87 -4.60 -4.23
C LEU A 181 -7.65 -3.50 -3.51
N GLY A 182 -8.19 -2.51 -4.24
CA GLY A 182 -8.97 -1.42 -3.69
C GLY A 182 -10.39 -1.87 -3.29
N PRO A 183 -10.91 -1.41 -2.14
CA PRO A 183 -12.16 -1.91 -1.57
C PRO A 183 -13.43 -1.22 -2.11
N VAL A 184 -13.37 -0.53 -3.26
CA VAL A 184 -14.49 0.30 -3.77
C VAL A 184 -15.78 -0.50 -3.92
N ARG A 185 -15.72 -1.67 -4.58
CA ARG A 185 -16.90 -2.53 -4.79
C ARG A 185 -17.57 -2.93 -3.46
N PRO A 186 -16.91 -3.64 -2.54
CA PRO A 186 -17.56 -4.10 -1.32
C PRO A 186 -17.97 -2.94 -0.39
N LEU A 187 -17.31 -1.79 -0.43
CA LEU A 187 -17.74 -0.62 0.32
C LEU A 187 -19.04 -0.02 -0.22
N LEU A 188 -19.22 0.06 -1.55
CA LEU A 188 -20.48 0.47 -2.15
C LEU A 188 -21.59 -0.54 -1.83
N GLU A 189 -21.31 -1.84 -1.91
CA GLU A 189 -22.25 -2.90 -1.56
C GLU A 189 -22.67 -2.86 -0.07
N ALA A 190 -21.74 -2.46 0.83
CA ALA A 190 -22.01 -2.24 2.25
C ALA A 190 -22.77 -0.92 2.57
N GLY A 191 -23.09 -0.10 1.58
CA GLY A 191 -23.83 1.13 1.78
C GLY A 191 -22.98 2.33 2.18
N ALA A 192 -21.65 2.30 1.97
CA ALA A 192 -20.77 3.42 2.17
C ALA A 192 -20.88 4.47 1.06
N THR A 193 -20.45 5.69 1.35
CA THR A 193 -20.19 6.72 0.32
C THR A 193 -18.71 6.61 -0.09
N VAL A 194 -18.44 6.51 -1.38
CA VAL A 194 -17.08 6.42 -1.92
C VAL A 194 -16.81 7.61 -2.86
N ALA A 195 -15.90 8.50 -2.46
CA ALA A 195 -15.37 9.55 -3.33
C ALA A 195 -14.14 8.98 -4.06
N ALA A 196 -14.31 8.65 -5.34
CA ALA A 196 -13.39 7.87 -6.12
C ALA A 196 -12.50 8.74 -7.02
N VAL A 197 -11.18 8.60 -6.89
CA VAL A 197 -10.20 9.20 -7.79
C VAL A 197 -9.53 8.12 -8.63
N ALA A 198 -9.69 8.22 -9.93
CA ALA A 198 -9.01 7.40 -10.94
C ALA A 198 -8.85 8.22 -12.23
N THR A 199 -7.92 7.82 -13.09
CA THR A 199 -7.70 8.45 -14.40
C THR A 199 -8.95 8.37 -15.29
N ARG A 200 -9.04 9.30 -16.25
CA ARG A 200 -10.14 9.36 -17.22
C ARG A 200 -10.07 8.19 -18.20
N ARG A 201 -10.77 7.10 -17.85
CA ARG A 201 -10.94 5.89 -18.67
C ARG A 201 -12.43 5.59 -18.77
N PRO A 202 -13.14 6.01 -19.82
CA PRO A 202 -14.59 5.91 -19.91
C PRO A 202 -15.15 4.52 -19.62
N LYS A 203 -14.53 3.46 -20.15
CA LYS A 203 -14.94 2.09 -19.90
C LYS A 203 -14.91 1.72 -18.40
N ARG A 204 -13.84 2.08 -17.70
CA ARG A 204 -13.70 1.81 -16.25
C ARG A 204 -14.72 2.62 -15.43
N TRP A 205 -14.97 3.86 -15.82
CA TRP A 205 -15.98 4.66 -15.15
C TRP A 205 -17.39 4.14 -15.40
N ALA A 206 -17.71 3.67 -16.62
CA ALA A 206 -18.99 3.02 -16.91
C ALA A 206 -19.20 1.78 -16.02
N GLU A 207 -18.18 0.95 -15.85
CA GLU A 207 -18.20 -0.22 -14.94
C GLU A 207 -18.47 0.18 -13.49
N LEU A 208 -17.79 1.22 -12.97
CA LEU A 208 -17.96 1.71 -11.61
C LEU A 208 -19.32 2.36 -11.39
N ILE A 209 -19.83 3.12 -12.36
CA ILE A 209 -21.16 3.74 -12.31
C ILE A 209 -22.24 2.65 -12.30
N ALA A 210 -22.14 1.67 -13.19
CA ALA A 210 -23.08 0.55 -13.23
C ALA A 210 -23.08 -0.26 -11.93
N LEU A 211 -21.90 -0.49 -11.35
CA LEU A 211 -21.74 -1.11 -10.04
C LEU A 211 -22.43 -0.28 -8.95
N ALA A 212 -22.15 1.03 -8.90
CA ALA A 212 -22.76 1.91 -7.89
C ALA A 212 -24.29 1.92 -7.97
N ARG A 213 -24.88 1.95 -9.18
CA ARG A 213 -26.34 1.88 -9.39
C ARG A 213 -26.98 0.63 -8.78
N LYS A 214 -26.27 -0.51 -8.82
CA LYS A 214 -26.75 -1.80 -8.29
C LYS A 214 -26.43 -1.99 -6.81
N SER A 215 -25.54 -1.19 -6.24
CA SER A 215 -25.10 -1.27 -4.85
C SER A 215 -26.04 -0.51 -3.92
N ALA A 216 -25.84 -0.59 -2.60
CA ALA A 216 -26.58 0.17 -1.60
C ALA A 216 -25.99 1.55 -1.31
N GLY A 217 -24.73 1.78 -1.69
CA GLY A 217 -23.93 2.94 -1.37
C GLY A 217 -24.09 4.08 -2.38
N THR A 218 -23.19 5.06 -2.24
CA THR A 218 -23.13 6.22 -3.12
C THR A 218 -21.72 6.41 -3.65
N LEU A 219 -21.59 6.56 -4.97
CA LEU A 219 -20.33 6.91 -5.61
C LEU A 219 -20.31 8.43 -5.90
N LEU A 220 -19.27 9.11 -5.42
CA LEU A 220 -18.94 10.49 -5.77
C LEU A 220 -17.76 10.48 -6.74
N LEU A 221 -17.86 11.24 -7.83
CA LEU A 221 -16.82 11.33 -8.84
C LEU A 221 -16.52 12.77 -9.22
N PRO A 222 -15.22 13.10 -9.45
CA PRO A 222 -14.82 14.42 -9.90
C PRO A 222 -15.12 14.56 -11.39
N VAL A 223 -15.73 15.69 -11.76
CA VAL A 223 -15.99 16.08 -13.14
C VAL A 223 -15.39 17.46 -13.38
N SER A 224 -14.66 17.64 -14.47
CA SER A 224 -14.10 18.94 -14.83
C SER A 224 -15.21 19.96 -15.06
N PRO A 225 -15.09 21.21 -14.58
CA PRO A 225 -16.06 22.26 -14.82
C PRO A 225 -16.18 22.64 -16.31
N GLN A 226 -15.19 22.30 -17.13
CA GLN A 226 -15.24 22.51 -18.59
C GLN A 226 -15.96 21.37 -19.33
N SER A 227 -16.38 20.31 -18.64
CA SER A 227 -17.15 19.23 -19.26
C SER A 227 -18.53 19.76 -19.67
N GLY A 228 -19.01 19.33 -20.82
CA GLY A 228 -20.36 19.67 -21.30
C GLY A 228 -21.47 19.12 -20.40
N GLU A 229 -22.71 19.34 -20.81
CA GLU A 229 -23.87 18.82 -20.08
C GLU A 229 -23.86 17.30 -19.99
N VAL A 230 -24.03 16.75 -18.78
CA VAL A 230 -24.11 15.30 -18.50
C VAL A 230 -25.60 14.92 -18.36
N LYS A 231 -26.10 14.14 -19.31
CA LYS A 231 -27.54 13.77 -19.38
C LYS A 231 -27.81 12.34 -18.89
N ASN A 232 -26.83 11.48 -18.97
CA ASN A 232 -26.94 10.04 -18.65
C ASN A 232 -25.62 9.47 -18.11
N ASP A 233 -25.64 8.20 -17.76
CA ASP A 233 -24.47 7.51 -17.18
C ASP A 233 -23.32 7.35 -18.21
N GLU A 234 -23.61 7.31 -19.51
CA GLU A 234 -22.58 7.22 -20.56
C GLU A 234 -21.83 8.55 -20.70
N ASP A 235 -22.57 9.68 -20.76
CA ASP A 235 -21.98 11.03 -20.73
C ASP A 235 -21.12 11.21 -19.46
N LEU A 236 -21.64 10.76 -18.31
CA LEU A 236 -20.92 10.84 -17.06
C LEU A 236 -19.62 10.03 -17.09
N ALA A 237 -19.66 8.80 -17.60
CA ALA A 237 -18.48 7.96 -17.73
C ALA A 237 -17.41 8.56 -18.66
N ALA A 238 -17.83 9.29 -19.70
CA ALA A 238 -16.93 9.94 -20.64
C ALA A 238 -16.13 11.09 -20.02
N VAL A 239 -16.68 11.77 -19.00
CA VAL A 239 -16.08 13.00 -18.41
C VAL A 239 -15.57 12.79 -16.99
N ALA A 240 -15.90 11.69 -16.35
CA ALA A 240 -15.49 11.38 -14.97
C ALA A 240 -14.00 11.11 -14.84
N GLY A 241 -13.47 11.46 -13.67
CA GLY A 241 -12.09 11.13 -13.28
C GLY A 241 -11.16 12.31 -13.26
N ALA A 242 -9.99 12.07 -12.70
CA ALA A 242 -8.91 13.04 -12.58
C ALA A 242 -7.55 12.33 -12.59
N ASP A 243 -6.54 13.00 -13.13
CA ASP A 243 -5.17 12.49 -13.14
C ASP A 243 -4.39 13.06 -11.96
N LEU A 244 -4.00 12.17 -11.04
CA LEU A 244 -3.29 12.57 -9.83
C LEU A 244 -1.92 13.20 -10.12
N LEU A 245 -1.27 12.89 -11.24
CA LEU A 245 0.03 13.48 -11.56
C LEU A 245 -0.08 14.92 -12.07
N THR A 246 -1.17 15.26 -12.75
CA THR A 246 -1.32 16.57 -13.41
C THR A 246 -2.35 17.47 -12.75
N GLU A 247 -3.23 16.93 -11.91
CA GLU A 247 -4.34 17.63 -11.27
C GLU A 247 -4.34 17.49 -9.73
N THR A 248 -3.17 17.28 -9.13
CA THR A 248 -3.04 17.06 -7.68
C THR A 248 -3.69 18.15 -6.84
N PRO A 249 -3.48 19.47 -7.13
CA PRO A 249 -4.09 20.54 -6.35
C PRO A 249 -5.63 20.53 -6.42
N GLN A 250 -6.19 20.26 -7.61
CA GLN A 250 -7.64 20.17 -7.82
C GLN A 250 -8.26 18.98 -7.10
N ILE A 251 -7.55 17.81 -7.12
CA ILE A 251 -7.96 16.60 -6.41
C ILE A 251 -7.92 16.83 -4.91
N LEU A 252 -6.89 17.48 -4.38
CA LEU A 252 -6.80 17.84 -2.97
C LEU A 252 -8.00 18.67 -2.52
N GLU A 253 -8.30 19.74 -3.23
CA GLU A 253 -9.42 20.62 -2.91
C GLU A 253 -10.77 19.86 -2.92
N TRP A 254 -10.94 19.01 -3.96
CA TRP A 254 -12.15 18.21 -4.10
C TRP A 254 -12.32 17.20 -2.96
N LEU A 255 -11.26 16.47 -2.59
CA LEU A 255 -11.29 15.49 -1.49
C LEU A 255 -11.51 16.16 -0.14
N LEU A 256 -10.88 17.32 0.12
CA LEU A 256 -11.12 18.11 1.33
C LEU A 256 -12.60 18.52 1.43
N ARG A 257 -13.21 18.96 0.32
CA ARG A 257 -14.63 19.31 0.28
C ARG A 257 -15.50 18.08 0.56
N CYS A 258 -15.27 16.95 -0.12
CA CYS A 258 -16.00 15.72 0.15
C CYS A 258 -15.87 15.29 1.62
N GLY A 259 -14.67 15.41 2.21
CA GLY A 259 -14.44 15.09 3.61
C GLY A 259 -15.13 16.04 4.59
N ARG A 260 -15.20 17.34 4.30
CA ARG A 260 -15.92 18.33 5.12
C ARG A 260 -17.43 18.11 5.07
N GLU A 261 -17.97 17.83 3.89
CA GLU A 261 -19.40 17.61 3.65
C GLU A 261 -19.90 16.26 4.18
N ALA A 262 -19.00 15.30 4.41
CA ALA A 262 -19.34 14.00 4.99
C ALA A 262 -19.97 14.17 6.38
N THR A 263 -21.14 13.57 6.59
CA THR A 263 -21.86 13.59 7.87
C THR A 263 -21.31 12.58 8.88
N GLY A 264 -20.71 11.49 8.40
CA GLY A 264 -20.13 10.42 9.22
C GLY A 264 -18.60 10.46 9.29
N LYS A 265 -18.02 9.37 9.80
CA LYS A 265 -16.57 9.14 9.79
C LYS A 265 -16.04 9.08 8.36
N VAL A 266 -14.85 9.59 8.17
CA VAL A 266 -14.15 9.63 6.89
C VAL A 266 -12.94 8.70 6.95
N THR A 267 -12.69 7.96 5.89
CA THR A 267 -11.46 7.17 5.75
C THR A 267 -10.79 7.52 4.43
N MET A 268 -9.55 8.00 4.50
CA MET A 268 -8.72 8.22 3.33
C MET A 268 -7.96 6.95 2.99
N GLY A 269 -8.25 6.33 1.86
CA GLY A 269 -7.62 5.11 1.36
C GLY A 269 -6.69 5.37 0.18
N THR A 270 -5.45 4.90 0.28
CA THR A 270 -4.42 5.03 -0.77
C THR A 270 -4.12 3.66 -1.35
N TYR A 271 -4.67 3.37 -2.52
CA TYR A 271 -4.52 2.09 -3.25
C TYR A 271 -3.82 2.30 -4.60
N LEU A 272 -2.91 3.26 -4.63
CA LEU A 272 -2.18 3.63 -5.84
C LEU A 272 -1.09 2.61 -6.15
N TYR A 273 -1.00 2.25 -7.42
CA TYR A 273 0.12 1.51 -7.98
C TYR A 273 0.43 2.04 -9.38
N ALA A 274 1.71 2.12 -9.69
CA ALA A 274 2.21 2.32 -11.04
C ALA A 274 3.62 1.73 -11.15
N ASP A 275 4.05 1.43 -12.36
CA ASP A 275 5.40 0.97 -12.62
C ASP A 275 6.41 2.12 -12.57
N GLY A 276 7.64 1.78 -12.18
CA GLY A 276 8.78 2.66 -12.28
C GLY A 276 8.65 3.97 -11.50
N GLU A 277 9.03 5.05 -12.12
CA GLU A 277 9.11 6.39 -11.51
C GLU A 277 7.73 6.99 -11.18
N ALA A 278 6.70 6.63 -11.94
CA ALA A 278 5.35 7.12 -11.73
C ALA A 278 4.83 6.74 -10.33
N ASN A 279 5.24 5.59 -9.78
CA ASN A 279 4.86 5.16 -8.44
C ASN A 279 5.33 6.14 -7.36
N VAL A 280 6.57 6.64 -7.48
CA VAL A 280 7.12 7.63 -6.53
C VAL A 280 6.38 8.96 -6.63
N ARG A 281 6.12 9.45 -7.86
CA ARG A 281 5.38 10.70 -8.11
C ARG A 281 3.95 10.64 -7.58
N LEU A 282 3.23 9.55 -7.82
CA LEU A 282 1.89 9.31 -7.28
C LEU A 282 1.90 9.24 -5.74
N THR A 283 2.92 8.62 -5.16
CA THR A 283 3.04 8.53 -3.71
C THR A 283 3.33 9.90 -3.08
N ALA A 284 4.17 10.74 -3.71
CA ALA A 284 4.38 12.10 -3.26
C ALA A 284 3.10 12.95 -3.32
N ALA A 285 2.33 12.84 -4.42
CA ALA A 285 1.02 13.48 -4.54
C ALA A 285 0.06 13.06 -3.42
N SER A 286 -0.04 11.75 -3.19
CA SER A 286 -0.94 11.21 -2.16
C SER A 286 -0.52 11.65 -0.76
N ASP A 287 0.78 11.77 -0.49
CA ASP A 287 1.30 12.20 0.80
C ASP A 287 0.93 13.65 1.14
N PHE A 288 0.96 14.57 0.16
CA PHE A 288 0.44 15.93 0.32
C PHE A 288 -1.06 15.93 0.64
N ILE A 289 -1.84 15.11 -0.06
CA ILE A 289 -3.29 15.01 0.16
C ILE A 289 -3.58 14.47 1.57
N VAL A 290 -2.89 13.42 1.99
CA VAL A 290 -3.02 12.85 3.33
C VAL A 290 -2.68 13.88 4.41
N GLU A 291 -1.58 14.60 4.24
CA GLU A 291 -1.17 15.65 5.19
C GLU A 291 -2.25 16.72 5.33
N ALA A 292 -2.81 17.19 4.23
CA ALA A 292 -3.87 18.20 4.27
C ALA A 292 -5.17 17.69 4.90
N LEU A 293 -5.54 16.43 4.68
CA LEU A 293 -6.74 15.82 5.24
C LEU A 293 -6.70 15.66 6.76
N LYS A 294 -5.52 15.73 7.40
CA LYS A 294 -5.39 15.78 8.87
C LYS A 294 -6.18 16.96 9.47
N SER A 295 -6.38 18.03 8.70
CA SER A 295 -7.19 19.19 9.12
C SER A 295 -8.66 18.86 9.41
N LEU A 296 -9.17 17.70 8.98
CA LEU A 296 -10.50 17.23 9.33
C LEU A 296 -10.62 16.77 10.79
N GLY A 297 -9.50 16.55 11.47
CA GLY A 297 -9.42 16.14 12.87
C GLY A 297 -9.45 14.62 13.09
N LYS A 298 -8.79 14.18 14.17
CA LYS A 298 -8.58 12.75 14.53
C LYS A 298 -9.87 12.00 14.76
N ASP A 299 -10.88 12.69 15.27
CA ASP A 299 -12.19 12.09 15.55
C ASP A 299 -13.00 11.87 14.26
N LYS A 300 -12.68 12.56 13.18
CA LYS A 300 -13.42 12.48 11.92
C LYS A 300 -12.70 11.64 10.87
N VAL A 301 -11.37 11.79 10.71
CA VAL A 301 -10.62 11.13 9.63
C VAL A 301 -9.71 10.02 10.13
N SER A 302 -9.69 8.91 9.41
CA SER A 302 -8.76 7.79 9.51
C SER A 302 -8.05 7.57 8.18
N PHE A 303 -6.93 6.84 8.20
CA PHE A 303 -6.09 6.63 7.02
C PHE A 303 -5.86 5.14 6.76
N ALA A 304 -5.91 4.74 5.49
CA ALA A 304 -5.75 3.36 5.06
C ALA A 304 -4.71 3.22 3.94
N TYR A 305 -3.81 2.26 4.11
CA TYR A 305 -2.76 1.88 3.17
C TYR A 305 -2.71 0.38 3.02
N LEU A 306 -2.12 -0.10 1.93
CA LEU A 306 -1.61 -1.46 1.82
C LEU A 306 -0.09 -1.38 1.79
N SER A 307 0.56 -2.04 2.75
CA SER A 307 2.02 -2.20 2.79
C SER A 307 2.42 -3.46 2.03
N SER A 308 3.61 -3.44 1.44
CA SER A 308 4.17 -4.61 0.77
C SER A 308 4.91 -5.50 1.76
N CYS A 309 4.73 -6.81 1.63
CA CYS A 309 5.51 -7.80 2.38
C CYS A 309 6.96 -7.96 1.87
N SER A 310 7.28 -7.39 0.70
CA SER A 310 8.65 -7.35 0.14
C SER A 310 9.37 -6.05 0.49
N THR A 311 9.34 -5.65 1.76
CA THR A 311 10.13 -4.56 2.33
C THR A 311 10.82 -5.04 3.61
N SER A 312 11.98 -4.48 3.90
CA SER A 312 12.71 -4.81 5.13
C SER A 312 11.98 -4.25 6.34
N THR A 313 11.90 -5.05 7.39
CA THR A 313 11.05 -4.76 8.54
C THR A 313 11.47 -5.52 9.80
N ALA A 314 10.85 -5.17 10.94
CA ALA A 314 10.91 -5.99 12.15
C ALA A 314 9.87 -7.12 12.09
N ILE A 315 10.26 -8.33 12.48
CA ILE A 315 9.39 -9.50 12.59
C ILE A 315 9.42 -10.06 14.03
N PRO A 316 8.36 -10.72 14.50
CA PRO A 316 8.29 -11.25 15.85
C PRO A 316 9.20 -12.48 16.03
N ALA A 317 9.54 -12.79 17.27
CA ALA A 317 10.40 -13.96 17.61
C ALA A 317 9.80 -15.29 17.16
N GLU A 318 8.48 -15.41 17.17
CA GLU A 318 7.74 -16.59 16.72
C GLU A 318 7.96 -16.88 15.23
N ALA A 319 8.20 -15.85 14.42
CA ALA A 319 8.53 -16.02 13.01
C ALA A 319 9.91 -16.69 12.85
N ILE A 320 10.89 -16.35 13.70
CA ILE A 320 12.22 -16.99 13.70
C ILE A 320 12.13 -18.48 14.10
N GLN A 321 11.34 -18.79 15.15
CA GLN A 321 11.10 -20.18 15.55
C GLN A 321 10.47 -20.99 14.40
N ALA A 322 9.52 -20.39 13.68
CA ALA A 322 8.93 -21.00 12.50
C ALA A 322 9.94 -21.18 11.34
N GLN A 323 10.84 -20.20 11.11
CA GLN A 323 11.92 -20.34 10.13
C GLN A 323 12.81 -21.56 10.44
N GLU A 324 13.19 -21.75 11.70
CA GLU A 324 14.00 -22.91 12.12
C GLU A 324 13.27 -24.24 11.93
N ALA A 325 11.99 -24.30 12.32
CA ALA A 325 11.16 -25.48 12.12
C ALA A 325 11.00 -25.82 10.63
N ASN A 326 10.73 -24.81 9.81
CA ASN A 326 10.58 -24.96 8.36
C ASN A 326 11.89 -25.34 7.67
N PHE A 327 13.05 -24.88 8.15
CA PHE A 327 14.35 -25.30 7.65
C PHE A 327 14.59 -26.80 7.86
N ASN A 328 14.25 -27.31 9.03
CA ASN A 328 14.44 -28.72 9.39
C ASN A 328 13.56 -29.66 8.55
N THR A 329 12.43 -29.17 8.03
CA THR A 329 11.52 -29.94 7.17
C THR A 329 11.67 -29.62 5.68
N ALA A 330 12.55 -28.68 5.32
CA ALA A 330 12.74 -28.24 3.94
C ALA A 330 13.30 -29.37 3.07
N GLY A 331 12.81 -29.46 1.85
CA GLY A 331 13.30 -30.42 0.85
C GLY A 331 14.76 -30.19 0.49
N ARG A 332 15.47 -31.27 0.10
CA ARG A 332 16.90 -31.22 -0.27
C ARG A 332 17.24 -30.15 -1.32
N TRP A 333 16.32 -29.88 -2.27
CA TRP A 333 16.51 -28.86 -3.28
C TRP A 333 16.53 -27.45 -2.68
N ALA A 334 15.65 -27.16 -1.75
CA ALA A 334 15.61 -25.87 -1.08
C ALA A 334 16.87 -25.62 -0.26
N THR A 335 17.34 -26.63 0.48
CA THR A 335 18.57 -26.54 1.27
C THR A 335 19.85 -26.51 0.42
N MET A 336 19.83 -27.03 -0.80
CA MET A 336 20.98 -26.99 -1.71
C MET A 336 21.12 -25.64 -2.44
N PHE A 337 20.04 -24.95 -2.75
CA PHE A 337 20.04 -23.73 -3.56
C PHE A 337 19.65 -22.46 -2.79
N GLY A 338 18.97 -22.61 -1.65
CA GLY A 338 18.53 -21.49 -0.83
C GLY A 338 19.59 -21.04 0.16
N GLU A 339 19.92 -19.76 0.17
CA GLU A 339 20.70 -19.14 1.24
C GLU A 339 19.84 -19.02 2.50
N ARG A 340 20.37 -19.48 3.65
CA ARG A 340 19.63 -19.43 4.91
C ARG A 340 19.41 -17.99 5.34
N GLN A 341 18.18 -17.69 5.77
CA GLN A 341 17.83 -16.39 6.32
C GLN A 341 18.60 -16.14 7.62
N ASN A 342 19.20 -14.97 7.75
CA ASN A 342 19.91 -14.54 8.95
C ASN A 342 19.31 -13.24 9.47
N CYS A 343 18.31 -13.34 10.34
CA CYS A 343 17.64 -12.21 10.95
C CYS A 343 18.38 -11.74 12.19
N LYS A 344 18.72 -10.45 12.26
CA LYS A 344 19.40 -9.85 13.41
C LYS A 344 18.38 -9.51 14.50
N LYS A 345 18.65 -9.91 15.75
CA LYS A 345 17.83 -9.54 16.90
C LYS A 345 17.95 -8.02 17.16
N LEU A 346 16.81 -7.38 17.43
CA LEU A 346 16.70 -5.98 17.82
C LEU A 346 16.51 -5.85 19.33
N ASP A 347 16.69 -4.62 19.84
CA ASP A 347 16.68 -4.35 21.30
C ASP A 347 15.30 -4.55 21.94
N ASP A 348 14.22 -4.41 21.17
CA ASP A 348 12.82 -4.63 21.58
C ASP A 348 12.40 -6.11 21.57
N GLY A 349 13.31 -7.01 21.24
CA GLY A 349 13.07 -8.47 21.16
C GLY A 349 12.54 -8.95 19.81
N THR A 350 12.25 -8.06 18.87
CA THR A 350 11.94 -8.40 17.47
C THR A 350 13.22 -8.73 16.68
N PHE A 351 13.04 -9.10 15.42
CA PHE A 351 14.17 -9.44 14.55
C PHE A 351 14.08 -8.66 13.24
N PHE A 352 15.20 -8.14 12.77
CA PHE A 352 15.28 -7.48 11.47
C PHE A 352 15.30 -8.52 10.35
N LEU A 353 14.32 -8.42 9.45
CA LEU A 353 14.23 -9.18 8.21
C LEU A 353 14.59 -8.26 7.02
N SER A 354 15.57 -8.65 6.22
CA SER A 354 15.86 -8.05 4.93
C SER A 354 14.83 -8.55 3.91
N GLY A 355 13.97 -7.66 3.40
CA GLY A 355 12.83 -8.02 2.54
C GLY A 355 12.82 -7.31 1.19
N PHE A 356 13.77 -6.41 0.90
CA PHE A 356 13.78 -5.71 -0.39
C PHE A 356 14.21 -6.62 -1.53
N GLU A 357 13.35 -6.74 -2.52
CA GLU A 357 13.59 -7.52 -3.72
C GLU A 357 14.14 -6.66 -4.86
N VAL A 358 15.36 -6.95 -5.31
CA VAL A 358 16.05 -6.21 -6.37
C VAL A 358 15.22 -6.15 -7.66
N LEU A 359 14.42 -7.16 -7.95
CA LEU A 359 13.54 -7.21 -9.13
C LEU A 359 12.54 -6.05 -9.17
N GLN A 360 11.99 -5.66 -8.01
CA GLN A 360 10.99 -4.59 -7.90
C GLN A 360 11.57 -3.19 -8.14
N GLY A 361 12.83 -2.99 -7.80
CA GLY A 361 13.58 -1.78 -8.05
C GLY A 361 13.43 -0.68 -6.98
N PRO A 362 14.36 0.30 -7.01
CA PRO A 362 14.47 1.32 -5.98
C PRO A 362 13.28 2.28 -5.92
N ASN A 363 12.60 2.54 -7.04
CA ASN A 363 11.40 3.39 -7.07
C ASN A 363 10.23 2.73 -6.35
N TYR A 364 10.03 1.42 -6.51
CA TYR A 364 9.02 0.69 -5.76
C TYR A 364 9.32 0.72 -4.26
N ALA A 365 10.57 0.41 -3.89
CA ALA A 365 11.01 0.45 -2.50
C ALA A 365 10.78 1.82 -1.86
N LEU A 366 11.19 2.92 -2.52
CA LEU A 366 10.98 4.28 -2.02
C LEU A 366 9.49 4.58 -1.82
N ALA A 367 8.64 4.27 -2.80
CA ALA A 367 7.21 4.52 -2.71
C ALA A 367 6.56 3.74 -1.54
N GLN A 368 6.96 2.48 -1.31
CA GLN A 368 6.49 1.69 -0.16
C GLN A 368 6.97 2.29 1.17
N MET A 369 8.25 2.68 1.26
CA MET A 369 8.80 3.29 2.46
C MET A 369 8.11 4.62 2.80
N MET A 370 7.83 5.48 1.82
CA MET A 370 7.09 6.72 2.03
C MET A 370 5.72 6.49 2.69
N ARG A 371 4.98 5.47 2.21
CA ARG A 371 3.66 5.10 2.78
C ARG A 371 3.81 4.60 4.22
N GLN A 372 4.81 3.77 4.50
CA GLN A 372 5.10 3.26 5.83
C GLN A 372 5.52 4.38 6.79
N TRP A 373 6.38 5.31 6.37
CA TRP A 373 6.78 6.48 7.16
C TRP A 373 5.57 7.35 7.50
N ARG A 374 4.70 7.63 6.51
CA ARG A 374 3.48 8.41 6.73
C ARG A 374 2.53 7.67 7.68
N ALA A 375 2.33 6.39 7.53
CA ALA A 375 1.49 5.59 8.42
C ALA A 375 1.99 5.65 9.88
N ALA A 376 3.31 5.52 10.10
CA ALA A 376 3.91 5.61 11.42
C ALA A 376 3.74 7.01 12.03
N LEU A 377 3.99 8.08 11.27
CA LEU A 377 3.78 9.47 11.75
C LEU A 377 2.32 9.75 12.11
N LEU A 378 1.38 9.33 11.28
CA LEU A 378 -0.06 9.48 11.57
C LEU A 378 -0.46 8.72 12.85
N HIS A 379 0.09 7.52 13.06
CA HIS A 379 -0.14 6.76 14.29
C HIS A 379 0.44 7.50 15.52
N MET A 380 1.67 8.04 15.42
CA MET A 380 2.29 8.86 16.48
C MET A 380 1.48 10.11 16.80
N GLU A 381 0.87 10.71 15.79
CA GLU A 381 -0.02 11.86 15.93
C GLU A 381 -1.39 11.48 16.53
N GLY A 382 -1.69 10.18 16.70
CA GLY A 382 -2.92 9.67 17.32
C GLY A 382 -4.11 9.51 16.35
N PHE A 383 -3.87 9.47 15.04
CA PHE A 383 -4.91 9.08 14.07
C PHE A 383 -5.14 7.57 14.06
N THR A 384 -6.35 7.14 13.71
CA THR A 384 -6.61 5.74 13.37
C THR A 384 -5.99 5.44 12.01
N VAL A 385 -5.09 4.45 11.99
CA VAL A 385 -4.34 4.04 10.79
C VAL A 385 -4.47 2.55 10.57
N SER A 386 -4.86 2.14 9.37
CA SER A 386 -4.81 0.78 8.86
C SER A 386 -3.73 0.70 7.77
N ALA A 387 -2.62 0.04 8.06
CA ALA A 387 -1.51 -0.07 7.12
C ALA A 387 -0.88 -1.47 7.10
N PRO A 388 -1.68 -2.55 7.19
CA PRO A 388 -1.16 -3.90 7.27
C PRO A 388 -0.43 -4.31 5.99
N MET A 389 0.48 -5.26 6.11
CA MET A 389 1.07 -5.93 4.95
C MET A 389 0.02 -6.76 4.23
N ALA A 390 -0.08 -6.54 2.92
CA ALA A 390 -0.95 -7.31 2.04
C ALA A 390 -0.22 -8.56 1.53
N PRO A 391 -0.94 -9.67 1.30
CA PRO A 391 -0.36 -10.88 0.75
C PRO A 391 0.09 -10.67 -0.70
N ILE A 392 0.95 -11.56 -1.18
CA ILE A 392 1.32 -11.64 -2.59
C ILE A 392 0.07 -12.04 -3.37
N CYS A 393 -0.42 -11.12 -4.21
CA CYS A 393 -1.62 -11.34 -5.01
C CYS A 393 -1.31 -11.41 -6.50
N ARG A 394 -2.02 -12.29 -7.21
CA ARG A 394 -2.00 -12.41 -8.67
C ARG A 394 -2.85 -11.33 -9.32
N THR A 395 -2.46 -10.07 -9.12
CA THR A 395 -3.12 -8.95 -9.81
C THR A 395 -2.76 -8.93 -11.29
N GLU A 396 -3.63 -8.37 -12.14
CA GLU A 396 -3.39 -8.23 -13.58
C GLU A 396 -2.03 -7.57 -13.86
N SER A 397 -1.68 -6.53 -13.11
CA SER A 397 -0.39 -5.83 -13.24
C SER A 397 0.83 -6.71 -12.94
N VAL A 398 0.71 -7.67 -12.02
CA VAL A 398 1.79 -8.60 -11.67
C VAL A 398 1.87 -9.73 -12.69
N VAL A 399 0.76 -10.37 -13.03
CA VAL A 399 0.74 -11.52 -13.94
C VAL A 399 0.95 -11.15 -15.42
N HIS A 400 0.74 -9.88 -15.78
CA HIS A 400 1.10 -9.36 -17.10
C HIS A 400 2.60 -9.51 -17.39
N ASN A 401 3.45 -9.46 -16.36
CA ASN A 401 4.85 -9.81 -16.47
C ASN A 401 5.00 -11.34 -16.43
N ALA A 402 5.32 -11.94 -17.61
CA ALA A 402 5.43 -13.39 -17.75
C ALA A 402 6.43 -14.04 -16.77
N THR A 403 7.51 -13.35 -16.39
CA THR A 403 8.48 -13.83 -15.40
C THR A 403 7.86 -13.87 -14.01
N MET A 404 7.13 -12.83 -13.63
CA MET A 404 6.45 -12.78 -12.33
C MET A 404 5.34 -13.82 -12.24
N ALA A 405 4.55 -14.01 -13.32
CA ALA A 405 3.52 -15.05 -13.36
C ALA A 405 4.11 -16.44 -13.05
N VAL A 406 5.24 -16.78 -13.70
CA VAL A 406 5.93 -18.05 -13.46
C VAL A 406 6.51 -18.14 -12.04
N LEU A 407 7.07 -17.06 -11.50
CA LEU A 407 7.56 -17.03 -10.12
C LEU A 407 6.42 -17.31 -9.13
N LEU A 408 5.26 -16.71 -9.32
CA LEU A 408 4.10 -16.93 -8.45
C LEU A 408 3.58 -18.38 -8.47
N GLU A 409 3.72 -19.10 -9.59
CA GLU A 409 3.42 -20.54 -9.65
C GLU A 409 4.51 -21.40 -8.95
N GLY A 410 5.71 -20.87 -8.79
CA GLY A 410 6.84 -21.56 -8.19
C GLY A 410 7.01 -21.39 -6.69
N ILE A 411 6.51 -20.28 -6.11
CA ILE A 411 6.77 -19.99 -4.67
C ILE A 411 6.18 -21.03 -3.72
N ALA A 412 5.09 -21.69 -4.08
CA ALA A 412 4.46 -22.73 -3.28
C ALA A 412 5.31 -24.01 -3.12
N HIS A 413 6.44 -24.12 -3.84
CA HIS A 413 7.44 -25.16 -3.60
C HIS A 413 8.33 -24.88 -2.37
N PHE A 414 8.23 -23.69 -1.80
CA PHE A 414 9.00 -23.25 -0.63
C PHE A 414 8.07 -22.89 0.54
N PRO A 415 7.44 -23.89 1.19
CA PRO A 415 6.53 -23.63 2.31
C PRO A 415 7.19 -22.76 3.38
N PRO A 416 6.39 -21.89 4.04
CA PRO A 416 4.93 -21.71 3.92
C PRO A 416 4.50 -20.65 2.88
N GLN A 417 5.28 -20.42 1.82
CA GLN A 417 4.95 -19.37 0.86
C GLN A 417 3.74 -19.72 -0.01
N GLU A 418 2.88 -18.73 -0.18
CA GLU A 418 1.64 -18.85 -0.97
C GLU A 418 1.34 -17.53 -1.68
N SER A 419 0.76 -17.62 -2.89
CA SER A 419 0.20 -16.47 -3.61
C SER A 419 -1.31 -16.60 -3.73
N TYR A 420 -2.02 -15.49 -3.64
CA TYR A 420 -3.48 -15.43 -3.56
C TYR A 420 -4.06 -14.76 -4.81
N ASP A 421 -5.31 -15.08 -5.12
CA ASP A 421 -6.04 -14.31 -6.11
C ASP A 421 -6.31 -12.89 -5.60
N ALA A 422 -6.34 -11.92 -6.51
CA ALA A 422 -6.53 -10.51 -6.14
C ALA A 422 -7.80 -10.29 -5.32
N GLU A 423 -8.87 -11.04 -5.59
CA GLU A 423 -10.12 -10.92 -4.85
C GLU A 423 -10.02 -11.47 -3.42
N THR A 424 -9.33 -12.60 -3.22
CA THR A 424 -9.02 -13.13 -1.87
C THR A 424 -8.27 -12.07 -1.05
N GLY A 425 -7.18 -11.53 -1.62
CA GLY A 425 -6.39 -10.49 -0.97
C GLY A 425 -7.21 -9.25 -0.65
N ARG A 426 -7.98 -8.74 -1.63
CA ARG A 426 -8.85 -7.56 -1.45
C ARG A 426 -9.82 -7.73 -0.30
N MET A 427 -10.53 -8.88 -0.23
CA MET A 427 -11.55 -9.10 0.79
C MET A 427 -10.94 -9.32 2.18
N ALA A 428 -9.82 -10.05 2.28
CA ALA A 428 -9.08 -10.19 3.53
C ALA A 428 -8.55 -8.84 4.04
N MET A 429 -7.96 -8.02 3.16
CA MET A 429 -7.45 -6.69 3.54
C MET A 429 -8.58 -5.72 3.91
N LEU A 430 -9.77 -5.84 3.28
CA LEU A 430 -10.95 -5.09 3.71
C LEU A 430 -11.40 -5.49 5.12
N ALA A 431 -11.41 -6.78 5.45
CA ALA A 431 -11.76 -7.23 6.80
C ALA A 431 -10.80 -6.64 7.84
N ILE A 432 -9.49 -6.62 7.56
CA ILE A 432 -8.49 -6.00 8.45
C ILE A 432 -8.75 -4.49 8.58
N LEU A 433 -9.03 -3.79 7.49
CA LEU A 433 -9.40 -2.38 7.50
C LEU A 433 -10.63 -2.13 8.40
N ILE A 434 -11.68 -2.93 8.25
CA ILE A 434 -12.89 -2.83 9.07
C ILE A 434 -12.56 -3.03 10.55
N SER A 435 -11.75 -4.05 10.89
CA SER A 435 -11.28 -4.28 12.27
C SER A 435 -10.53 -3.04 12.81
N ASP A 436 -9.62 -2.42 12.01
CA ASP A 436 -8.90 -1.22 12.43
C ASP A 436 -9.79 0.02 12.61
N LEU A 437 -10.87 0.12 11.84
CA LEU A 437 -11.81 1.24 11.91
C LEU A 437 -12.86 1.12 13.02
N THR A 438 -13.08 -0.09 13.55
CA THR A 438 -14.15 -0.39 14.50
C THR A 438 -13.64 -0.81 15.88
N GLU A 439 -12.35 -1.07 16.01
CA GLU A 439 -11.70 -1.45 17.26
C GLU A 439 -10.77 -0.31 17.76
N PRO A 440 -10.51 -0.23 19.07
CA PRO A 440 -9.56 0.72 19.58
C PRO A 440 -8.15 0.52 18.99
N SER A 441 -7.48 1.60 18.63
CA SER A 441 -6.09 1.53 18.20
C SER A 441 -5.20 1.04 19.34
N PRO A 442 -4.42 -0.04 19.19
CA PRO A 442 -3.56 -0.54 20.24
C PRO A 442 -2.39 0.40 20.48
N LYS A 443 -1.88 0.38 21.72
CA LYS A 443 -0.58 0.98 22.03
C LYS A 443 0.51 0.06 21.47
N LEU A 444 1.32 0.58 20.57
CA LEU A 444 2.42 -0.16 19.93
C LEU A 444 3.74 0.06 20.69
N ALA A 445 4.58 -0.95 20.75
CA ALA A 445 5.94 -0.83 21.32
C ALA A 445 6.81 0.12 20.48
N SER A 446 6.67 0.09 19.17
CA SER A 446 7.24 1.07 18.24
C SER A 446 6.16 1.56 17.27
N PRO A 447 6.13 2.86 16.92
CA PRO A 447 5.21 3.37 15.88
C PRO A 447 5.36 2.67 14.53
N LEU A 448 6.55 2.15 14.21
CA LEU A 448 6.80 1.40 12.99
C LEU A 448 6.03 0.07 12.93
N HIS A 449 5.62 -0.46 14.08
CA HIS A 449 4.79 -1.66 14.13
C HIS A 449 3.37 -1.47 13.59
N VAL A 450 2.96 -0.26 13.25
CA VAL A 450 1.68 -0.01 12.58
C VAL A 450 1.57 -0.73 11.23
N VAL A 451 2.70 -0.99 10.57
CA VAL A 451 2.74 -1.70 9.28
C VAL A 451 2.99 -3.21 9.41
N THR A 452 3.49 -3.67 10.56
CA THR A 452 3.80 -5.09 10.80
C THR A 452 2.73 -5.82 11.60
N ARG A 453 1.90 -5.10 12.35
CA ARG A 453 0.74 -5.70 12.99
C ARG A 453 -0.28 -6.15 11.97
N LYS A 454 -0.99 -7.23 12.27
CA LYS A 454 -2.00 -7.83 11.39
C LYS A 454 -1.45 -8.17 9.99
N ALA A 455 -0.18 -8.62 9.91
CA ALA A 455 0.48 -8.87 8.65
C ALA A 455 0.00 -10.15 7.98
N PHE A 456 -0.44 -10.02 6.72
CA PHE A 456 -0.70 -11.14 5.82
C PHE A 456 0.45 -11.22 4.82
N HIS A 457 1.56 -11.81 5.21
CA HIS A 457 2.84 -11.74 4.50
C HIS A 457 3.13 -12.90 3.55
N SER A 458 2.13 -13.72 3.24
CA SER A 458 2.29 -14.84 2.28
C SER A 458 3.39 -15.85 2.64
N GLY A 459 3.70 -16.01 3.92
CA GLY A 459 4.74 -16.91 4.39
C GLY A 459 6.17 -16.36 4.35
N ILE A 460 6.40 -15.15 3.80
CA ILE A 460 7.75 -14.57 3.66
C ILE A 460 8.46 -14.47 5.01
N TRP A 461 7.78 -14.10 6.08
CA TRP A 461 8.41 -13.97 7.40
C TRP A 461 8.83 -15.31 8.02
N ARG A 462 8.22 -16.39 7.59
CA ARG A 462 8.41 -17.74 8.15
C ARG A 462 9.18 -18.68 7.23
N THR A 463 9.56 -18.20 6.02
CA THR A 463 10.46 -18.95 5.14
C THR A 463 11.90 -18.89 5.69
N PRO A 464 12.63 -20.02 5.72
CA PRO A 464 13.99 -20.05 6.24
C PRO A 464 15.05 -19.56 5.25
N PHE A 465 14.64 -19.20 4.03
CA PHE A 465 15.55 -18.85 2.94
C PHE A 465 15.40 -17.40 2.50
N VAL A 466 16.53 -16.78 2.16
CA VAL A 466 16.54 -15.48 1.48
C VAL A 466 15.85 -15.61 0.12
N MET A 467 14.78 -14.87 -0.10
CA MET A 467 13.93 -14.98 -1.30
C MET A 467 14.73 -14.80 -2.60
N ALA A 468 15.63 -13.82 -2.64
CA ALA A 468 16.48 -13.56 -3.79
C ALA A 468 17.33 -14.78 -4.19
N SER A 469 17.77 -15.61 -3.22
CA SER A 469 18.56 -16.82 -3.48
C SER A 469 17.75 -17.91 -4.17
N LEU A 470 16.44 -17.93 -3.94
CA LEU A 470 15.52 -18.92 -4.50
C LEU A 470 15.00 -18.54 -5.89
N GLY A 471 15.17 -17.31 -6.35
CA GLY A 471 14.49 -16.77 -7.53
C GLY A 471 14.63 -17.64 -8.80
N LYS A 472 15.83 -18.11 -9.13
CA LYS A 472 16.05 -18.99 -10.31
C LYS A 472 15.37 -20.35 -10.14
N THR A 473 15.46 -20.94 -8.96
CA THR A 473 14.86 -22.25 -8.64
C THR A 473 13.34 -22.13 -8.64
N THR A 474 12.79 -21.09 -8.05
CA THR A 474 11.36 -20.77 -8.05
C THR A 474 10.83 -20.63 -9.46
N TRP A 475 11.53 -19.88 -10.31
CA TRP A 475 11.15 -19.72 -11.72
C TRP A 475 11.18 -21.05 -12.49
N PHE A 476 12.23 -21.86 -12.29
CA PHE A 476 12.33 -23.18 -12.92
C PHE A 476 11.17 -24.09 -12.49
N LEU A 477 10.91 -24.19 -11.18
CA LEU A 477 9.81 -25.00 -10.65
C LEU A 477 8.44 -24.51 -11.10
N GLY A 478 8.22 -23.20 -11.20
CA GLY A 478 7.00 -22.62 -11.75
C GLY A 478 6.77 -23.00 -13.22
N LYS A 479 7.84 -23.22 -13.99
CA LYS A 479 7.76 -23.69 -15.39
C LYS A 479 7.45 -25.17 -15.53
N VAL A 480 8.12 -26.04 -14.74
CA VAL A 480 8.08 -27.49 -14.94
C VAL A 480 7.04 -28.20 -14.08
N ALA A 481 6.70 -27.63 -12.95
CA ALA A 481 5.76 -28.18 -11.98
C ALA A 481 4.96 -27.06 -11.28
N PRO A 482 4.16 -26.27 -12.02
CA PRO A 482 3.41 -25.17 -11.42
C PRO A 482 2.52 -25.68 -10.29
N LYS A 483 2.61 -25.04 -9.12
CA LYS A 483 1.73 -25.29 -7.99
C LYS A 483 0.88 -24.05 -7.78
N ARG A 484 -0.44 -24.23 -7.88
CA ARG A 484 -1.38 -23.28 -7.30
C ARG A 484 -1.66 -23.73 -5.87
N ALA A 485 -1.92 -22.79 -4.99
CA ALA A 485 -2.41 -23.11 -3.66
C ALA A 485 -3.63 -24.04 -3.81
N ALA A 486 -3.59 -25.18 -3.14
CA ALA A 486 -4.62 -26.19 -3.21
C ALA A 486 -5.89 -25.74 -2.49
#